data_37d20dea12bbf4b0ec93a08fdd6bbcff
#
_entry.id   37d20dea12bbf4b0ec93a08fdd6bbcff
#
_cell.length_a   1.000
_cell.length_b   1.000
_cell.length_c   1.000
_cell.angle_alpha   90.00
_cell.angle_beta   90.00
_cell.angle_gamma   90.00
#
_symmetry.space_group_name_H-M   'P 1'
#
loop_
_entity.id
_entity.type
_entity.pdbx_description
1 polymer ?
#
loop_
_entity_poly.entity_id
_entity_poly.type
_entity_poly.pdbx_seq_one_letter_code
_entity_poly.pdbx_strand_id
1 'polypeptide(L)'
;MTFRLLNMVLAFVCLVPALATGQSPAAPGTFTVKQLTPETALAAARAALESCRKAGYQVGVAVADRSGTTQVFLRDRFAGAHTVEVAMNKAWTSASFRISTAALAQETQAGRPMSGIRATPRVAAFGGGLPIEAGGAVLGAIGVSGAPGGDADEACAKAGIKAIEDAIEF
;
A
#
# COMPACT_ATOMS: atom_id res chain seq x y z
N MET A 1 -21.46 87.09 40.76
CA MET A 1 -20.34 86.36 40.20
C MET A 1 -20.70 84.87 40.33
N THR A 2 -21.25 84.25 39.29
CA THR A 2 -21.72 82.88 39.31
C THR A 2 -20.77 82.03 38.45
N PHE A 3 -20.03 81.13 39.07
CA PHE A 3 -19.13 80.17 38.40
C PHE A 3 -19.97 78.98 37.97
N ARG A 4 -20.07 78.71 36.67
CA ARG A 4 -20.63 77.49 36.11
C ARG A 4 -19.53 76.46 35.97
N LEU A 5 -19.62 75.38 36.73
CA LEU A 5 -18.80 74.17 36.56
C LEU A 5 -19.33 73.35 35.39
N LEU A 6 -18.51 73.16 34.36
CA LEU A 6 -18.78 72.33 33.20
C LEU A 6 -18.31 70.90 33.48
N ASN A 7 -19.24 69.98 33.72
CA ASN A 7 -18.92 68.55 33.87
C ASN A 7 -18.65 67.95 32.50
N MET A 8 -17.39 67.60 32.27
CA MET A 8 -16.95 66.86 31.09
C MET A 8 -17.02 65.37 31.40
N VAL A 9 -18.04 64.68 30.89
CA VAL A 9 -18.18 63.20 30.98
C VAL A 9 -17.30 62.59 29.90
N LEU A 10 -16.22 61.94 30.28
CA LEU A 10 -15.34 61.19 29.40
C LEU A 10 -15.96 59.82 29.20
N ALA A 11 -16.54 59.55 28.02
CA ALA A 11 -17.03 58.22 27.63
C ALA A 11 -15.85 57.33 27.22
N PHE A 12 -15.52 56.35 28.06
CA PHE A 12 -14.51 55.33 27.79
C PHE A 12 -15.13 54.24 26.88
N VAL A 13 -14.82 54.29 25.58
CA VAL A 13 -15.23 53.26 24.64
C VAL A 13 -14.25 52.09 24.80
N CYS A 14 -14.68 51.04 25.50
CA CYS A 14 -13.97 49.76 25.52
C CYS A 14 -14.03 49.09 24.17
N LEU A 15 -12.95 49.14 23.40
CA LEU A 15 -12.77 48.33 22.17
C LEU A 15 -12.46 46.90 22.58
N VAL A 16 -13.41 45.98 22.55
CA VAL A 16 -13.21 44.54 22.75
C VAL A 16 -12.71 43.95 21.43
N PRO A 17 -11.49 43.38 21.38
CA PRO A 17 -11.04 42.70 20.18
C PRO A 17 -11.90 41.44 19.96
N ALA A 18 -12.59 41.40 18.85
CA ALA A 18 -13.30 40.20 18.39
C ALA A 18 -12.22 39.14 18.04
N LEU A 19 -12.06 38.14 18.90
CA LEU A 19 -11.31 36.94 18.56
C LEU A 19 -12.07 36.21 17.44
N ALA A 20 -11.60 36.38 16.21
CA ALA A 20 -12.05 35.57 15.09
C ALA A 20 -11.61 34.13 15.34
N THR A 21 -12.52 33.29 15.81
CA THR A 21 -12.32 31.82 15.84
C THR A 21 -12.32 31.33 14.40
N GLY A 22 -11.11 31.25 13.82
CA GLY A 22 -10.91 30.62 12.51
C GLY A 22 -11.30 29.15 12.60
N GLN A 23 -12.52 28.82 12.17
CA GLN A 23 -12.89 27.41 11.95
C GLN A 23 -12.03 26.88 10.83
N SER A 24 -11.15 25.91 11.14
CA SER A 24 -10.49 25.11 10.10
C SER A 24 -11.56 24.49 9.21
N PRO A 25 -11.40 24.55 7.86
CA PRO A 25 -12.35 23.89 6.98
C PRO A 25 -12.47 22.41 7.37
N ALA A 26 -13.70 21.93 7.50
CA ALA A 26 -13.95 20.52 7.80
C ALA A 26 -13.24 19.65 6.75
N ALA A 27 -12.59 18.58 7.20
CA ALA A 27 -11.95 17.62 6.29
C ALA A 27 -13.01 17.06 5.32
N PRO A 28 -12.67 16.83 4.05
CA PRO A 28 -13.64 16.29 3.09
C PRO A 28 -14.15 14.94 3.55
N GLY A 29 -15.47 14.72 3.44
CA GLY A 29 -16.13 13.47 3.82
C GLY A 29 -15.85 12.29 2.86
N THR A 30 -15.10 12.53 1.77
CA THR A 30 -14.72 11.54 0.75
C THR A 30 -13.27 11.72 0.34
N PHE A 31 -12.67 10.63 -0.20
CA PHE A 31 -11.32 10.67 -0.75
C PHE A 31 -11.23 9.85 -2.04
N THR A 32 -10.26 10.18 -2.89
CA THR A 32 -9.96 9.45 -4.11
C THR A 32 -8.72 8.58 -3.90
N VAL A 33 -8.73 7.38 -4.45
CA VAL A 33 -7.59 6.48 -4.42
C VAL A 33 -7.13 6.16 -5.84
N LYS A 34 -5.82 6.03 -6.03
CA LYS A 34 -5.23 5.45 -7.23
C LYS A 34 -4.99 3.96 -7.00
N GLN A 35 -5.29 3.16 -7.99
CA GLN A 35 -5.00 1.72 -7.99
C GLN A 35 -4.81 1.23 -9.42
N LEU A 36 -4.25 0.03 -9.57
CA LEU A 36 -4.04 -0.57 -10.89
C LEU A 36 -5.36 -0.84 -11.60
N THR A 37 -5.37 -0.66 -12.93
CA THR A 37 -6.43 -1.22 -13.76
C THR A 37 -6.22 -2.74 -13.90
N PRO A 38 -7.28 -3.53 -14.17
CA PRO A 38 -7.14 -4.97 -14.42
C PRO A 38 -6.16 -5.29 -15.55
N GLU A 39 -6.09 -4.44 -16.59
CA GLU A 39 -5.19 -4.59 -17.73
C GLU A 39 -3.72 -4.43 -17.30
N THR A 40 -3.42 -3.42 -16.50
CA THR A 40 -2.07 -3.19 -15.95
C THR A 40 -1.68 -4.31 -14.99
N ALA A 41 -2.59 -4.74 -14.12
CA ALA A 41 -2.39 -5.89 -13.24
C ALA A 41 -2.09 -7.18 -14.03
N LEU A 42 -2.80 -7.41 -15.15
CA LEU A 42 -2.57 -8.55 -16.02
C LEU A 42 -1.21 -8.48 -16.72
N ALA A 43 -0.79 -7.29 -17.16
CA ALA A 43 0.53 -7.09 -17.77
C ALA A 43 1.65 -7.44 -16.78
N ALA A 44 1.56 -6.95 -15.52
CA ALA A 44 2.50 -7.30 -14.47
C ALA A 44 2.53 -8.81 -14.19
N ALA A 45 1.37 -9.44 -14.05
CA ALA A 45 1.27 -10.86 -13.78
C ALA A 45 1.89 -11.72 -14.89
N ARG A 46 1.66 -11.36 -16.17
CA ARG A 46 2.25 -12.05 -17.32
C ARG A 46 3.76 -11.92 -17.36
N ALA A 47 4.28 -10.73 -17.17
CA ALA A 47 5.72 -10.49 -17.19
C ALA A 47 6.44 -11.25 -16.05
N ALA A 48 5.87 -11.28 -14.85
CA ALA A 48 6.39 -12.09 -13.74
C ALA A 48 6.39 -13.58 -14.07
N LEU A 49 5.28 -14.10 -14.62
CA LEU A 49 5.16 -15.50 -15.01
C LEU A 49 6.19 -15.88 -16.08
N GLU A 50 6.38 -15.04 -17.09
CA GLU A 50 7.37 -15.26 -18.15
C GLU A 50 8.80 -15.20 -17.64
N SER A 51 9.09 -14.28 -16.72
CA SER A 51 10.40 -14.20 -16.06
C SER A 51 10.74 -15.51 -15.34
N CYS A 52 9.81 -16.04 -14.56
CA CYS A 52 9.98 -17.32 -13.90
C CYS A 52 10.12 -18.49 -14.89
N ARG A 53 9.36 -18.53 -15.97
CA ARG A 53 9.47 -19.54 -17.03
C ARG A 53 10.87 -19.54 -17.67
N LYS A 54 11.41 -18.35 -17.99
CA LYS A 54 12.77 -18.20 -18.54
C LYS A 54 13.84 -18.72 -17.59
N ALA A 55 13.59 -18.63 -16.29
CA ALA A 55 14.45 -19.20 -15.24
C ALA A 55 14.19 -20.69 -14.98
N GLY A 56 13.27 -21.33 -15.69
CA GLY A 56 12.93 -22.75 -15.55
C GLY A 56 11.92 -23.06 -14.44
N TYR A 57 11.28 -22.04 -13.85
CA TYR A 57 10.34 -22.24 -12.73
C TYR A 57 8.87 -22.21 -13.19
N GLN A 58 8.05 -23.01 -12.50
CA GLN A 58 6.61 -23.09 -12.70
C GLN A 58 5.89 -22.51 -11.49
N VAL A 59 5.30 -21.32 -11.64
CA VAL A 59 4.81 -20.54 -10.50
C VAL A 59 3.33 -20.17 -10.64
N GLY A 60 2.72 -19.80 -9.49
CA GLY A 60 1.53 -18.97 -9.43
C GLY A 60 1.92 -17.52 -9.22
N VAL A 61 1.21 -16.60 -9.87
CA VAL A 61 1.37 -15.15 -9.74
C VAL A 61 0.03 -14.53 -9.44
N ALA A 62 -0.05 -13.76 -8.37
CA ALA A 62 -1.22 -12.96 -8.00
C ALA A 62 -0.88 -11.48 -8.03
N VAL A 63 -1.77 -10.65 -8.59
CA VAL A 63 -1.75 -9.20 -8.42
C VAL A 63 -3.00 -8.79 -7.68
N ALA A 64 -2.83 -8.09 -6.57
CA ALA A 64 -3.89 -7.56 -5.74
C ALA A 64 -3.96 -6.03 -5.85
N ASP A 65 -5.16 -5.48 -5.67
CA ASP A 65 -5.35 -4.05 -5.49
C ASP A 65 -4.75 -3.56 -4.16
N ARG A 66 -4.78 -2.26 -3.94
CA ARG A 66 -4.24 -1.66 -2.72
C ARG A 66 -4.93 -2.10 -1.42
N SER A 67 -6.12 -2.69 -1.52
CA SER A 67 -6.88 -3.26 -0.38
C SER A 67 -6.55 -4.72 -0.13
N GLY A 68 -5.71 -5.32 -0.98
CA GLY A 68 -5.33 -6.73 -0.90
C GLY A 68 -6.32 -7.69 -1.59
N THR A 69 -7.32 -7.16 -2.34
CA THR A 69 -8.22 -8.00 -3.11
C THR A 69 -7.53 -8.41 -4.42
N THR A 70 -7.49 -9.71 -4.69
CA THR A 70 -6.87 -10.23 -5.90
C THR A 70 -7.63 -9.77 -7.14
N GLN A 71 -6.97 -9.05 -8.05
CA GLN A 71 -7.51 -8.61 -9.34
C GLN A 71 -7.18 -9.62 -10.43
N VAL A 72 -5.96 -10.17 -10.43
CA VAL A 72 -5.48 -11.13 -11.42
C VAL A 72 -4.75 -12.26 -10.73
N PHE A 73 -5.02 -13.49 -11.19
CA PHE A 73 -4.23 -14.65 -10.82
C PHE A 73 -3.89 -15.47 -12.06
N LEU A 74 -2.63 -15.82 -12.21
CA LEU A 74 -2.12 -16.71 -13.24
C LEU A 74 -1.38 -17.88 -12.59
N ARG A 75 -1.66 -19.11 -13.07
CA ARG A 75 -0.93 -20.29 -12.64
C ARG A 75 -0.30 -20.97 -13.84
N ASP A 76 0.98 -21.25 -13.76
CA ASP A 76 1.63 -22.04 -14.79
C ASP A 76 1.16 -23.51 -14.76
N ARG A 77 1.29 -24.19 -15.92
CA ARG A 77 0.70 -25.51 -16.17
C ARG A 77 1.13 -26.57 -15.15
N PHE A 78 2.34 -26.51 -14.65
CA PHE A 78 2.88 -27.49 -13.70
C PHE A 78 3.17 -26.90 -12.32
N ALA A 79 2.77 -25.66 -12.07
CA ALA A 79 2.88 -25.08 -10.73
C ALA A 79 2.07 -25.90 -9.72
N GLY A 80 2.65 -26.12 -8.55
CA GLY A 80 2.01 -26.88 -7.48
C GLY A 80 0.67 -26.27 -7.03
N ALA A 81 -0.26 -27.08 -6.55
CA ALA A 81 -1.58 -26.59 -6.12
C ALA A 81 -1.50 -25.53 -5.03
N HIS A 82 -0.53 -25.64 -4.11
CA HIS A 82 -0.30 -24.66 -3.03
C HIS A 82 0.05 -23.26 -3.54
N THR A 83 0.61 -23.13 -4.76
CA THR A 83 1.04 -21.83 -5.31
C THR A 83 -0.13 -20.85 -5.48
N VAL A 84 -1.35 -21.35 -5.60
CA VAL A 84 -2.57 -20.55 -5.72
C VAL A 84 -2.75 -19.69 -4.45
N GLU A 85 -2.88 -20.36 -3.30
CA GLU A 85 -3.07 -19.68 -2.03
C GLU A 85 -1.84 -18.88 -1.62
N VAL A 86 -0.65 -19.46 -1.77
CA VAL A 86 0.58 -18.81 -1.33
C VAL A 86 0.86 -17.53 -2.11
N ALA A 87 0.70 -17.52 -3.44
CA ALA A 87 0.88 -16.28 -4.22
C ALA A 87 -0.14 -15.20 -3.84
N MET A 88 -1.42 -15.58 -3.70
CA MET A 88 -2.46 -14.65 -3.25
C MET A 88 -2.19 -14.12 -1.84
N ASN A 89 -1.74 -14.97 -0.92
CA ASN A 89 -1.41 -14.56 0.45
C ASN A 89 -0.18 -13.65 0.50
N LYS A 90 0.84 -13.88 -0.33
CA LYS A 90 1.99 -12.97 -0.47
C LYS A 90 1.56 -11.60 -1.01
N ALA A 91 0.73 -11.55 -2.06
CA ALA A 91 0.21 -10.29 -2.57
C ALA A 91 -0.65 -9.56 -1.52
N TRP A 92 -1.57 -10.26 -0.87
CA TRP A 92 -2.39 -9.73 0.22
C TRP A 92 -1.54 -9.18 1.38
N THR A 93 -0.55 -9.94 1.81
CA THR A 93 0.36 -9.53 2.89
C THR A 93 1.11 -8.27 2.52
N SER A 94 1.69 -8.22 1.31
CA SER A 94 2.44 -7.06 0.87
C SER A 94 1.57 -5.80 0.72
N ALA A 95 0.35 -5.92 0.18
CA ALA A 95 -0.61 -4.82 0.10
C ALA A 95 -1.03 -4.32 1.49
N SER A 96 -1.30 -5.23 2.43
CA SER A 96 -1.80 -4.90 3.77
C SER A 96 -0.73 -4.24 4.64
N PHE A 97 0.50 -4.75 4.62
CA PHE A 97 1.60 -4.25 5.44
C PHE A 97 2.44 -3.18 4.72
N ARG A 98 2.26 -3.00 3.40
CA ARG A 98 2.97 -2.03 2.55
C ARG A 98 4.49 -2.20 2.58
N ILE A 99 4.93 -3.43 2.68
CA ILE A 99 6.35 -3.84 2.63
C ILE A 99 6.49 -5.14 1.86
N SER A 100 7.72 -5.47 1.47
CA SER A 100 7.98 -6.80 0.92
C SER A 100 7.73 -7.88 1.96
N THR A 101 7.27 -9.06 1.53
CA THR A 101 7.08 -10.19 2.44
C THR A 101 8.40 -10.73 2.99
N ALA A 102 9.53 -10.48 2.30
CA ALA A 102 10.86 -10.77 2.81
C ALA A 102 11.23 -9.84 3.97
N ALA A 103 10.95 -8.52 3.86
CA ALA A 103 11.15 -7.58 4.96
C ALA A 103 10.26 -7.93 6.16
N LEU A 104 9.00 -8.25 5.94
CA LEU A 104 8.10 -8.70 7.02
C LEU A 104 8.64 -9.96 7.69
N ALA A 105 9.25 -10.88 6.94
CA ALA A 105 9.88 -12.07 7.50
C ALA A 105 10.99 -11.73 8.50
N GLN A 106 11.79 -10.70 8.24
CA GLN A 106 12.85 -10.25 9.15
C GLN A 106 12.27 -9.60 10.42
N GLU A 107 11.26 -8.74 10.28
CA GLU A 107 10.63 -8.04 11.40
C GLU A 107 9.82 -8.96 12.32
N THR A 108 9.44 -10.13 11.83
CA THR A 108 8.58 -11.08 12.55
C THR A 108 9.30 -12.36 13.00
N GLN A 109 10.63 -12.38 13.01
CA GLN A 109 11.42 -13.49 13.54
C GLN A 109 11.06 -13.77 15.01
N ALA A 110 11.31 -15.00 15.45
CA ALA A 110 11.11 -15.37 16.86
C ALA A 110 11.87 -14.40 17.79
N GLY A 111 11.20 -13.92 18.82
CA GLY A 111 11.75 -12.94 19.75
C GLY A 111 11.60 -11.47 19.33
N ARG A 112 11.16 -11.19 18.10
CA ARG A 112 10.81 -9.82 17.69
C ARG A 112 9.42 -9.42 18.20
N PRO A 113 9.14 -8.13 18.46
CA PRO A 113 7.84 -7.67 18.95
C PRO A 113 6.67 -8.05 18.05
N MET A 114 6.89 -8.13 16.73
CA MET A 114 5.85 -8.49 15.76
C MET A 114 5.76 -9.99 15.46
N SER A 115 6.48 -10.85 16.18
CA SER A 115 6.52 -12.30 15.88
C SER A 115 5.14 -12.97 15.86
N GLY A 116 4.20 -12.49 16.70
CA GLY A 116 2.84 -13.01 16.77
C GLY A 116 2.00 -12.82 15.50
N ILE A 117 2.36 -11.88 14.63
CA ILE A 117 1.60 -11.61 13.38
C ILE A 117 1.61 -12.81 12.42
N ARG A 118 2.62 -13.68 12.52
CA ARG A 118 2.72 -14.91 11.72
C ARG A 118 1.57 -15.89 11.97
N ALA A 119 0.91 -15.80 13.11
CA ALA A 119 -0.26 -16.61 13.43
C ALA A 119 -1.58 -16.06 12.83
N THR A 120 -1.55 -14.85 12.27
CA THR A 120 -2.72 -14.27 11.62
C THR A 120 -2.99 -14.98 10.29
N PRO A 121 -4.22 -15.43 10.04
CA PRO A 121 -4.58 -16.06 8.76
C PRO A 121 -4.17 -15.20 7.56
N ARG A 122 -3.71 -15.85 6.50
CA ARG A 122 -3.22 -15.24 5.24
C ARG A 122 -1.88 -14.53 5.33
N VAL A 123 -1.32 -14.25 6.49
CA VAL A 123 0.02 -13.65 6.58
C VAL A 123 1.08 -14.60 6.03
N ALA A 124 1.74 -14.20 4.94
CA ALA A 124 2.84 -14.92 4.31
C ALA A 124 4.15 -14.17 4.55
N ALA A 125 4.78 -14.41 5.70
CA ALA A 125 6.05 -13.76 6.08
C ALA A 125 7.26 -14.51 5.52
N PHE A 126 7.40 -14.55 4.18
CA PHE A 126 8.54 -15.10 3.43
C PHE A 126 8.53 -14.55 2.00
N GLY A 127 9.71 -14.40 1.40
CA GLY A 127 9.92 -13.63 0.15
C GLY A 127 9.04 -14.02 -1.03
N GLY A 128 8.85 -13.08 -1.96
CA GLY A 128 8.08 -13.22 -3.18
C GLY A 128 6.83 -12.35 -3.27
N GLY A 129 6.49 -11.58 -2.23
CA GLY A 129 5.46 -10.56 -2.26
C GLY A 129 6.08 -9.17 -2.23
N LEU A 130 5.68 -8.29 -3.17
CA LEU A 130 6.17 -6.91 -3.29
C LEU A 130 5.03 -5.93 -3.43
N PRO A 131 5.11 -4.73 -2.79
CA PRO A 131 4.18 -3.65 -3.09
C PRO A 131 4.45 -3.12 -4.51
N ILE A 132 3.41 -2.66 -5.17
CA ILE A 132 3.48 -1.90 -6.43
C ILE A 132 3.20 -0.46 -6.09
N GLU A 133 4.20 0.40 -6.28
CA GLU A 133 4.17 1.79 -5.83
C GLU A 133 4.52 2.74 -6.98
N ALA A 134 3.84 3.88 -7.02
CA ALA A 134 4.19 5.00 -7.89
C ALA A 134 3.73 6.32 -7.27
N GLY A 135 4.47 7.40 -7.51
CA GLY A 135 4.15 8.74 -6.99
C GLY A 135 3.99 8.80 -5.46
N GLY A 136 4.70 7.95 -4.71
CA GLY A 136 4.60 7.87 -3.25
C GLY A 136 3.32 7.16 -2.73
N ALA A 137 2.56 6.51 -3.61
CA ALA A 137 1.35 5.78 -3.25
C ALA A 137 1.48 4.28 -3.56
N VAL A 138 0.95 3.43 -2.67
CA VAL A 138 0.76 2.00 -2.96
C VAL A 138 -0.46 1.84 -3.86
N LEU A 139 -0.28 1.30 -5.05
CA LEU A 139 -1.33 1.05 -6.05
C LEU A 139 -1.90 -0.36 -5.96
N GLY A 140 -1.12 -1.29 -5.41
CA GLY A 140 -1.44 -2.70 -5.27
C GLY A 140 -0.23 -3.50 -4.80
N ALA A 141 -0.24 -4.81 -5.00
CA ALA A 141 0.89 -5.67 -4.71
C ALA A 141 0.89 -6.89 -5.64
N ILE A 142 2.08 -7.47 -5.85
CA ILE A 142 2.26 -8.71 -6.58
C ILE A 142 2.82 -9.78 -5.65
N GLY A 143 2.35 -11.02 -5.80
CA GLY A 143 2.86 -12.19 -5.09
C GLY A 143 3.17 -13.32 -6.05
N VAL A 144 4.35 -13.92 -5.90
CA VAL A 144 4.81 -15.05 -6.70
C VAL A 144 5.12 -16.23 -5.78
N SER A 145 4.79 -17.44 -6.22
CA SER A 145 5.07 -18.65 -5.47
C SER A 145 5.31 -19.84 -6.41
N GLY A 146 6.34 -20.63 -6.12
CA GLY A 146 6.64 -21.87 -6.85
C GLY A 146 8.09 -21.98 -7.33
N ALA A 147 8.89 -20.93 -7.28
CA ALA A 147 10.32 -21.02 -7.47
C ALA A 147 11.00 -21.67 -6.24
N PRO A 148 12.28 -22.09 -6.33
CA PRO A 148 12.95 -22.82 -5.26
C PRO A 148 13.08 -22.07 -3.92
N GLY A 149 12.89 -20.76 -3.92
CA GLY A 149 12.94 -19.94 -2.71
C GLY A 149 12.33 -18.56 -2.91
N GLY A 150 12.11 -17.85 -1.81
CA GLY A 150 11.51 -16.53 -1.81
C GLY A 150 12.26 -15.49 -2.64
N ASP A 151 13.57 -15.59 -2.72
CA ASP A 151 14.41 -14.68 -3.52
C ASP A 151 14.16 -14.85 -5.02
N ALA A 152 13.99 -16.11 -5.47
CA ALA A 152 13.68 -16.40 -6.87
C ALA A 152 12.25 -15.97 -7.23
N ASP A 153 11.28 -16.20 -6.34
CA ASP A 153 9.92 -15.67 -6.48
C ASP A 153 9.93 -14.14 -6.57
N GLU A 154 10.72 -13.48 -5.71
CA GLU A 154 10.82 -12.01 -5.66
C GLU A 154 11.48 -11.44 -6.92
N ALA A 155 12.47 -12.14 -7.50
CA ALA A 155 13.08 -11.73 -8.77
C ALA A 155 12.03 -11.70 -9.91
N CYS A 156 11.15 -12.70 -9.95
CA CYS A 156 10.04 -12.73 -10.92
C CYS A 156 9.01 -11.61 -10.63
N ALA A 157 8.69 -11.35 -9.36
CA ALA A 157 7.79 -10.27 -8.97
C ALA A 157 8.35 -8.89 -9.41
N LYS A 158 9.66 -8.64 -9.21
CA LYS A 158 10.35 -7.44 -9.68
C LYS A 158 10.26 -7.26 -11.19
N ALA A 159 10.42 -8.34 -11.95
CA ALA A 159 10.26 -8.29 -13.41
C ALA A 159 8.83 -7.90 -13.82
N GLY A 160 7.82 -8.38 -13.08
CA GLY A 160 6.43 -7.99 -13.28
C GLY A 160 6.18 -6.51 -13.03
N ILE A 161 6.70 -5.97 -11.91
CA ILE A 161 6.57 -4.55 -11.59
C ILE A 161 7.28 -3.69 -12.65
N LYS A 162 8.51 -4.06 -13.02
CA LYS A 162 9.29 -3.34 -14.03
C LYS A 162 8.57 -3.23 -15.38
N ALA A 163 7.81 -4.25 -15.76
CA ALA A 163 7.09 -4.25 -17.04
C ALA A 163 5.93 -3.25 -17.12
N ILE A 164 5.53 -2.66 -16.00
CA ILE A 164 4.42 -1.71 -15.91
C ILE A 164 4.86 -0.32 -15.42
N GLU A 165 6.15 -0.10 -15.16
CA GLU A 165 6.66 1.17 -14.60
C GLU A 165 6.16 2.37 -15.39
N ASP A 166 6.35 2.39 -16.71
CA ASP A 166 5.93 3.50 -17.58
C ASP A 166 4.40 3.74 -17.57
N ALA A 167 3.61 2.69 -17.30
CA ALA A 167 2.15 2.77 -17.28
C ALA A 167 1.57 3.32 -15.95
N ILE A 168 2.37 3.34 -14.90
CA ILE A 168 1.95 3.77 -13.56
C ILE A 168 2.64 5.07 -13.09
N GLU A 169 3.58 5.62 -13.88
CA GLU A 169 4.15 6.95 -13.61
C GLU A 169 3.11 8.04 -13.85
N PHE A 170 3.00 9.01 -12.89
CA PHE A 170 2.06 10.15 -12.97
C PHE A 170 2.52 11.34 -12.10
#